data_04513cf9fef3c4f59cd18da044f8c6f2
#
_entry.id   04513cf9fef3c4f59cd18da044f8c6f2
#
_cell.length_a   1.000
_cell.length_b   1.000
_cell.length_c   1.000
_cell.angle_alpha   90.00
_cell.angle_beta   90.00
_cell.angle_gamma   90.00
#
_symmetry.space_group_name_H-M   'P 1'
#
loop_
_entity.id
_entity.type
_entity.pdbx_description
1 polymer ?
#
loop_
_entity_poly.entity_id
_entity_poly.type
_entity_poly.pdbx_seq_one_letter_code
_entity_poly.pdbx_strand_id
1 'polypeptide(L)'
;MRNKLNLFMLALILCCVGCSPSPEAQRQSPHIALVGLGIESSTFSPAQTHEDAFHTWEGDEIFSYYPFFSDSALLQRAQWSPTKISRAIPGGIVPPKTYESLVGKTLDLLKQNQPYDGVFLDIHGAMSVVGLDDPEGDFIERIREVVGYETLISTSMDLHGNVSWRLAENSDLITCYRLAPHEDAWESRQRALENLVDRLESEKGKPAYKAWIPVPILLPGEKTSTRIEPAKRLYAAVAPATEQEGVIDAAIWVGYAWADEPRNHAVVMAYGDDQQAVGETAEQLAEHFWNVRNEFSFVAPTGTLDECLDQAIESKKKPFFISDSGDNPTAGGAGDVTWTLTEVLKRPEFKSTSGPSLIYASIPGPELIEKAVEAGIGSKVEAHVGGIVDDRYAPPLLISGTVRAIVQGDKNAETEVVVRVGSVDVIVTKKRKPYHTEADFTRLGLNPRETDIVMVKIGYLVPELYNMQADWLLALTPGGVDQDLERLDYQRINRPMFPLDKDMEDPDLSARFVPVSGQDE
;
A
#
# COMPACT_ATOMS: atom_id res chain seq x y z
N MET A 1 93.42 61.82 3.65
CA MET A 1 93.57 61.00 2.42
C MET A 1 92.52 59.92 2.40
N ARG A 2 91.72 59.87 1.33
CA ARG A 2 90.76 58.85 0.89
C ARG A 2 89.64 58.51 1.83
N ASN A 3 88.52 59.17 1.57
CA ASN A 3 87.14 58.79 1.90
C ASN A 3 86.72 57.52 1.18
N LYS A 4 86.02 56.62 1.87
CA LYS A 4 85.15 55.59 1.22
C LYS A 4 83.75 55.81 1.72
N LEU A 5 82.88 56.15 0.76
CA LEU A 5 81.44 56.30 0.86
C LEU A 5 80.79 54.91 0.78
N ASN A 6 80.10 54.47 1.81
CA ASN A 6 79.32 53.26 1.78
C ASN A 6 77.85 53.61 1.52
N LEU A 7 77.36 53.18 0.38
CA LEU A 7 76.00 53.28 -0.08
C LEU A 7 75.19 52.12 0.51
N PHE A 8 74.24 52.42 1.43
CA PHE A 8 73.27 51.42 1.92
C PHE A 8 72.09 51.31 0.93
N MET A 9 72.02 50.21 0.25
CA MET A 9 70.88 49.84 -0.61
C MET A 9 69.81 49.14 0.22
N LEU A 10 68.67 49.82 0.46
CA LEU A 10 67.51 49.29 1.18
C LEU A 10 66.69 48.46 0.21
N ALA A 11 66.75 47.12 0.32
CA ALA A 11 65.92 46.22 -0.46
C ALA A 11 64.55 46.11 0.21
N LEU A 12 63.50 46.63 -0.44
CA LEU A 12 62.06 46.44 -0.06
C LEU A 12 61.62 45.06 -0.52
N ILE A 13 61.49 44.13 0.44
CA ILE A 13 60.86 42.82 0.15
C ILE A 13 59.33 43.00 0.22
N LEU A 14 58.68 43.01 -0.93
CA LEU A 14 57.24 42.93 -1.03
C LEU A 14 56.83 41.47 -0.71
N CYS A 15 56.30 41.18 0.48
CA CYS A 15 55.63 39.96 0.80
C CYS A 15 54.26 39.97 0.09
N CYS A 16 54.16 39.35 -1.07
CA CYS A 16 52.89 38.94 -1.63
C CYS A 16 52.31 37.81 -0.74
N VAL A 17 51.41 38.16 0.17
CA VAL A 17 50.56 37.18 0.85
C VAL A 17 49.57 36.68 -0.21
N GLY A 18 49.90 35.57 -0.86
CA GLY A 18 48.95 34.83 -1.69
C GLY A 18 47.86 34.31 -0.78
N CYS A 19 46.65 34.88 -0.86
CA CYS A 19 45.45 34.19 -0.40
C CYS A 19 45.28 32.93 -1.26
N SER A 20 45.73 31.79 -0.75
CA SER A 20 45.24 30.51 -1.24
C SER A 20 43.76 30.44 -0.91
N PRO A 21 42.86 30.09 -1.85
CA PRO A 21 41.50 29.80 -1.49
C PRO A 21 41.55 28.69 -0.45
N SER A 22 40.83 28.86 0.65
CA SER A 22 40.59 27.79 1.62
C SER A 22 40.10 26.58 0.83
N PRO A 23 40.55 25.34 1.13
CA PRO A 23 39.93 24.16 0.55
C PRO A 23 38.43 24.28 0.87
N GLU A 24 37.58 24.30 -0.14
CA GLU A 24 36.16 24.03 0.07
C GLU A 24 36.13 22.75 0.90
N ALA A 25 35.59 22.83 2.10
CA ALA A 25 35.38 21.69 2.94
C ALA A 25 34.54 20.73 2.06
N GLN A 26 35.11 19.59 1.67
CA GLN A 26 34.35 18.57 0.94
C GLN A 26 33.11 18.32 1.77
N ARG A 27 31.95 18.72 1.24
CA ARG A 27 30.65 18.43 1.87
C ARG A 27 30.59 16.92 2.07
N GLN A 28 30.40 16.53 3.30
CA GLN A 28 30.17 15.13 3.63
C GLN A 28 28.76 14.79 3.13
N SER A 29 28.62 13.73 2.32
CA SER A 29 27.31 13.29 1.85
C SER A 29 26.37 13.01 3.01
N PRO A 30 25.08 13.40 2.95
CA PRO A 30 24.14 13.22 4.05
C PRO A 30 24.01 11.73 4.43
N HIS A 31 23.88 11.46 5.73
CA HIS A 31 23.72 10.11 6.27
C HIS A 31 22.23 9.80 6.48
N ILE A 32 21.70 8.84 5.71
CA ILE A 32 20.26 8.54 5.64
C ILE A 32 19.98 7.08 6.04
N ALA A 33 19.08 6.91 7.02
CA ALA A 33 18.56 5.59 7.38
C ALA A 33 17.39 5.19 6.47
N LEU A 34 17.32 3.91 6.11
CA LEU A 34 16.20 3.31 5.36
C LEU A 34 15.40 2.41 6.29
N VAL A 35 14.14 2.77 6.55
CA VAL A 35 13.25 2.12 7.51
C VAL A 35 11.89 1.89 6.88
N GLY A 36 11.20 0.79 7.21
CA GLY A 36 9.84 0.58 6.75
C GLY A 36 9.10 -0.48 7.56
N LEU A 37 7.79 -0.26 7.68
CA LEU A 37 6.85 -1.21 8.25
C LEU A 37 5.49 -1.01 7.58
N GLY A 38 4.95 -2.03 6.90
CA GLY A 38 3.73 -1.84 6.14
C GLY A 38 2.86 -3.09 6.01
N ILE A 39 1.56 -2.87 6.19
CA ILE A 39 0.47 -3.82 5.91
C ILE A 39 -0.84 -3.04 5.79
N GLU A 40 -1.79 -3.54 5.02
CA GLU A 40 -3.21 -3.22 5.14
C GLU A 40 -3.88 -4.22 6.08
N SER A 41 -4.56 -3.74 7.12
CA SER A 41 -5.17 -4.58 8.14
C SER A 41 -6.66 -4.27 8.28
N SER A 42 -7.54 -5.15 7.75
CA SER A 42 -8.97 -5.00 7.95
C SER A 42 -9.36 -5.31 9.40
N THR A 43 -10.03 -4.36 10.05
CA THR A 43 -10.64 -4.56 11.37
C THR A 43 -11.95 -5.35 11.30
N PHE A 44 -12.53 -5.50 10.09
CA PHE A 44 -13.72 -6.29 9.84
C PHE A 44 -13.41 -7.75 9.47
N SER A 45 -12.14 -8.12 9.32
CA SER A 45 -11.70 -9.50 9.18
C SER A 45 -11.42 -10.10 10.55
N PRO A 46 -11.85 -11.36 10.84
CA PRO A 46 -11.47 -12.03 12.09
C PRO A 46 -10.03 -12.54 12.08
N ALA A 47 -9.34 -12.43 10.94
CA ALA A 47 -7.95 -12.81 10.82
C ALA A 47 -7.04 -11.97 11.74
N GLN A 48 -5.93 -12.56 12.17
CA GLN A 48 -4.84 -11.84 12.82
C GLN A 48 -3.55 -12.04 12.02
N THR A 49 -2.77 -10.98 11.90
CA THR A 49 -1.48 -11.04 11.20
C THR A 49 -0.33 -11.07 12.20
N HIS A 50 0.29 -12.24 12.34
CA HIS A 50 1.42 -12.48 13.23
C HIS A 50 2.75 -12.18 12.56
N GLU A 51 3.84 -12.17 13.35
CA GLU A 51 5.18 -11.77 12.89
C GLU A 51 5.72 -12.62 11.74
N ASP A 52 5.39 -13.90 11.70
CA ASP A 52 5.81 -14.85 10.64
C ASP A 52 5.17 -14.58 9.26
N ALA A 53 4.13 -13.73 9.22
CA ALA A 53 3.54 -13.25 7.97
C ALA A 53 4.32 -12.09 7.35
N PHE A 54 5.21 -11.43 8.11
CA PHE A 54 6.01 -10.32 7.61
C PHE A 54 7.30 -10.82 6.96
N HIS A 55 7.45 -10.53 5.69
CA HIS A 55 8.75 -10.61 5.05
C HIS A 55 9.60 -9.42 5.45
N THR A 56 10.85 -9.69 5.86
CA THR A 56 11.77 -8.65 6.35
C THR A 56 13.03 -8.64 5.52
N TRP A 57 13.46 -7.43 5.12
CA TRP A 57 14.75 -7.12 4.54
C TRP A 57 15.56 -6.33 5.56
N GLU A 58 16.80 -6.72 5.80
CA GLU A 58 17.72 -6.05 6.73
C GLU A 58 19.08 -5.81 6.06
N GLY A 59 19.74 -4.72 6.43
CA GLY A 59 21.04 -4.37 5.87
C GLY A 59 21.00 -4.25 4.35
N ASP A 60 22.03 -4.71 3.68
CA ASP A 60 22.22 -4.54 2.24
C ASP A 60 21.12 -5.19 1.36
N GLU A 61 20.31 -6.11 1.91
CA GLU A 61 19.18 -6.68 1.21
C GLU A 61 18.13 -5.63 0.82
N ILE A 62 18.05 -4.51 1.57
CA ILE A 62 17.14 -3.40 1.30
C ILE A 62 17.42 -2.76 -0.06
N PHE A 63 18.68 -2.70 -0.51
CA PHE A 63 19.01 -2.19 -1.83
C PHE A 63 18.44 -3.04 -2.98
N SER A 64 18.28 -4.34 -2.76
CA SER A 64 17.64 -5.23 -3.73
C SER A 64 16.11 -5.12 -3.73
N TYR A 65 15.53 -4.66 -2.62
CA TYR A 65 14.09 -4.43 -2.51
C TYR A 65 13.63 -3.21 -3.32
N TYR A 66 14.44 -2.14 -3.38
CA TYR A 66 14.11 -0.92 -4.12
C TYR A 66 14.78 -0.89 -5.50
N PRO A 67 14.02 -1.03 -6.62
CA PRO A 67 14.61 -1.04 -7.97
C PRO A 67 15.43 0.20 -8.33
N PHE A 68 15.07 1.37 -7.78
CA PHE A 68 15.74 2.64 -8.06
C PHE A 68 17.16 2.73 -7.47
N PHE A 69 17.54 1.89 -6.52
CA PHE A 69 18.95 1.78 -6.09
C PHE A 69 19.85 1.06 -7.09
N SER A 70 19.30 0.53 -8.19
CA SER A 70 20.14 0.12 -9.34
C SER A 70 20.78 1.33 -10.04
N ASP A 71 20.28 2.54 -9.84
CA ASP A 71 20.90 3.78 -10.31
C ASP A 71 22.08 4.19 -9.41
N SER A 72 23.29 4.08 -9.97
CA SER A 72 24.52 4.46 -9.26
C SER A 72 24.60 5.95 -8.95
N ALA A 73 23.89 6.82 -9.68
CA ALA A 73 23.88 8.26 -9.41
C ALA A 73 23.16 8.56 -8.09
N LEU A 74 22.00 7.93 -7.85
CA LEU A 74 21.28 8.06 -6.58
C LEU A 74 22.10 7.52 -5.40
N LEU A 75 22.75 6.35 -5.58
CA LEU A 75 23.58 5.75 -4.53
C LEU A 75 24.73 6.65 -4.08
N GLN A 76 25.29 7.49 -4.98
CA GLN A 76 26.41 8.39 -4.66
C GLN A 76 25.99 9.67 -3.93
N ARG A 77 24.69 10.00 -3.86
CA ARG A 77 24.20 11.24 -3.25
C ARG A 77 24.19 11.22 -1.71
N ALA A 78 24.19 10.03 -1.09
CA ALA A 78 24.12 9.91 0.36
C ALA A 78 24.97 8.75 0.88
N GLN A 79 25.31 8.81 2.17
CA GLN A 79 25.75 7.66 2.94
C GLN A 79 24.50 6.95 3.45
N TRP A 80 24.25 5.74 2.96
CA TRP A 80 23.05 4.98 3.28
C TRP A 80 23.26 4.06 4.48
N SER A 81 22.30 4.05 5.40
CA SER A 81 22.17 3.07 6.49
C SER A 81 20.90 2.23 6.29
N PRO A 82 20.98 1.17 5.47
CA PRO A 82 19.85 0.26 5.31
C PRO A 82 19.60 -0.45 6.64
N THR A 83 18.47 -0.16 7.28
CA THR A 83 18.17 -0.60 8.65
C THR A 83 17.26 -1.84 8.62
N LYS A 84 15.97 -1.62 8.41
CA LYS A 84 14.98 -2.71 8.38
C LYS A 84 13.70 -2.28 7.68
N ILE A 85 13.21 -3.14 6.79
CA ILE A 85 11.89 -3.03 6.16
C ILE A 85 11.15 -4.33 6.37
N SER A 86 9.93 -4.25 6.89
CA SER A 86 9.05 -5.41 7.10
C SER A 86 7.70 -5.18 6.44
N ARG A 87 7.27 -6.10 5.58
CA ARG A 87 5.97 -6.02 4.90
C ARG A 87 5.26 -7.36 4.90
N ALA A 88 3.96 -7.31 5.11
CA ALA A 88 3.08 -8.48 4.98
C ALA A 88 2.08 -8.27 3.83
N ILE A 89 1.58 -9.38 3.29
CA ILE A 89 0.39 -9.35 2.44
C ILE A 89 -0.77 -8.82 3.29
N PRO A 90 -1.63 -7.94 2.74
CA PRO A 90 -2.79 -7.42 3.45
C PRO A 90 -3.56 -8.53 4.20
N GLY A 91 -4.03 -8.24 5.40
CA GLY A 91 -4.61 -9.26 6.29
C GLY A 91 -5.54 -8.66 7.34
N GLY A 92 -5.72 -9.38 8.43
CA GLY A 92 -6.44 -8.90 9.60
C GLY A 92 -5.55 -8.10 10.55
N ILE A 93 -6.15 -7.66 11.64
CA ILE A 93 -5.53 -6.81 12.65
C ILE A 93 -4.26 -7.43 13.25
N VAL A 94 -3.25 -6.62 13.50
CA VAL A 94 -1.95 -7.05 14.04
C VAL A 94 -2.04 -7.18 15.58
N PRO A 95 -1.61 -8.30 16.19
CA PRO A 95 -1.51 -8.39 17.65
C PRO A 95 -0.46 -7.42 18.21
N PRO A 96 -0.70 -6.85 19.43
CA PRO A 96 0.24 -5.91 20.05
C PRO A 96 1.65 -6.46 20.19
N LYS A 97 1.79 -7.73 20.55
CA LYS A 97 3.10 -8.38 20.69
C LYS A 97 3.87 -8.42 19.37
N THR A 98 3.20 -8.63 18.26
CA THR A 98 3.80 -8.59 16.91
C THR A 98 4.28 -7.20 16.58
N TYR A 99 3.42 -6.18 16.78
CA TYR A 99 3.77 -4.78 16.57
C TYR A 99 4.99 -4.37 17.40
N GLU A 100 4.98 -4.61 18.71
CA GLU A 100 6.08 -4.27 19.61
C GLU A 100 7.39 -4.98 19.24
N SER A 101 7.32 -6.24 18.78
CA SER A 101 8.51 -6.97 18.31
C SER A 101 9.11 -6.33 17.06
N LEU A 102 8.27 -6.00 16.06
CA LEU A 102 8.72 -5.40 14.79
C LEU A 102 9.29 -3.99 15.01
N VAL A 103 8.56 -3.15 15.75
CA VAL A 103 8.99 -1.78 16.07
C VAL A 103 10.24 -1.79 16.94
N GLY A 104 10.26 -2.57 18.03
CA GLY A 104 11.40 -2.64 18.94
C GLY A 104 12.71 -3.03 18.23
N LYS A 105 12.68 -4.05 17.38
CA LYS A 105 13.84 -4.46 16.57
C LYS A 105 14.30 -3.33 15.63
N THR A 106 13.37 -2.62 15.01
CA THR A 106 13.70 -1.50 14.12
C THR A 106 14.38 -0.35 14.89
N LEU A 107 13.82 0.04 16.04
CA LEU A 107 14.40 1.10 16.88
C LEU A 107 15.77 0.72 17.44
N ASP A 108 15.98 -0.55 17.80
CA ASP A 108 17.28 -1.01 18.28
C ASP A 108 18.35 -0.97 17.19
N LEU A 109 18.00 -1.26 15.94
CA LEU A 109 18.90 -1.12 14.79
C LEU A 109 19.19 0.36 14.49
N LEU A 110 18.20 1.24 14.55
CA LEU A 110 18.39 2.68 14.36
C LEU A 110 19.36 3.28 15.38
N LYS A 111 19.33 2.85 16.64
CA LYS A 111 20.24 3.34 17.68
C LYS A 111 21.72 3.04 17.39
N GLN A 112 22.03 2.03 16.58
CA GLN A 112 23.40 1.54 16.39
C GLN A 112 24.25 2.42 15.48
N ASN A 113 23.62 3.12 14.51
CA ASN A 113 24.33 3.83 13.44
C ASN A 113 24.12 5.36 13.45
N GLN A 114 23.64 5.91 14.56
CA GLN A 114 23.48 7.36 14.72
C GLN A 114 24.85 8.11 14.68
N PRO A 115 24.84 9.43 14.38
CA PRO A 115 23.69 10.27 14.04
C PRO A 115 23.27 10.15 12.57
N TYR A 116 22.00 10.49 12.28
CA TYR A 116 21.46 10.57 10.91
C TYR A 116 21.11 12.02 10.57
N ASP A 117 21.34 12.41 9.31
CA ASP A 117 20.83 13.66 8.74
C ASP A 117 19.37 13.46 8.29
N GLY A 118 19.04 12.25 7.82
CA GLY A 118 17.70 11.92 7.36
C GLY A 118 17.28 10.48 7.63
N VAL A 119 15.94 10.27 7.63
CA VAL A 119 15.29 8.95 7.65
C VAL A 119 14.30 8.88 6.50
N PHE A 120 14.44 7.88 5.65
CA PHE A 120 13.40 7.48 4.71
C PHE A 120 12.54 6.41 5.38
N LEU A 121 11.25 6.74 5.60
CA LEU A 121 10.27 5.88 6.25
C LEU A 121 9.24 5.39 5.24
N ASP A 122 9.30 4.11 4.88
CA ASP A 122 8.38 3.47 3.94
C ASP A 122 7.29 2.70 4.70
N ILE A 123 6.10 3.28 4.81
CA ILE A 123 4.93 2.69 5.46
C ILE A 123 3.81 2.46 4.45
N HIS A 124 2.75 1.74 4.86
CA HIS A 124 1.51 1.68 4.08
C HIS A 124 0.54 2.80 4.50
N GLY A 125 0.30 2.96 5.79
CA GLY A 125 -0.69 3.87 6.35
C GLY A 125 -2.02 3.20 6.73
N ALA A 126 -2.12 1.87 6.58
CA ALA A 126 -3.35 1.13 6.84
C ALA A 126 -3.14 -0.05 7.81
N MET A 127 -2.12 0.04 8.66
CA MET A 127 -1.92 -0.94 9.72
C MET A 127 -2.92 -0.70 10.85
N SER A 128 -3.63 -1.74 11.27
CA SER A 128 -4.44 -1.74 12.48
C SER A 128 -3.80 -2.67 13.50
N VAL A 129 -3.72 -2.21 14.75
CA VAL A 129 -3.15 -2.97 15.89
C VAL A 129 -4.17 -3.04 17.02
N VAL A 130 -4.36 -4.22 17.59
CA VAL A 130 -5.33 -4.38 18.70
C VAL A 130 -4.99 -3.44 19.85
N GLY A 131 -5.91 -2.52 20.15
CA GLY A 131 -5.79 -1.56 21.26
C GLY A 131 -4.92 -0.33 20.96
N LEU A 132 -4.51 -0.11 19.70
CA LEU A 132 -3.74 1.05 19.27
C LEU A 132 -4.39 1.66 18.01
N ASP A 133 -4.90 2.87 18.11
CA ASP A 133 -5.70 3.53 17.06
C ASP A 133 -4.89 4.16 15.92
N ASP A 134 -3.60 4.36 16.11
CA ASP A 134 -2.70 5.02 15.16
C ASP A 134 -1.29 4.41 15.23
N PRO A 135 -1.11 3.18 14.70
CA PRO A 135 0.19 2.51 14.78
C PRO A 135 1.29 3.21 14.01
N GLU A 136 0.99 3.84 12.87
CA GLU A 136 1.98 4.55 12.08
C GLU A 136 2.40 5.86 12.76
N GLY A 137 1.45 6.58 13.39
CA GLY A 137 1.76 7.75 14.22
C GLY A 137 2.58 7.38 15.45
N ASP A 138 2.28 6.25 16.11
CA ASP A 138 3.10 5.73 17.20
C ASP A 138 4.51 5.35 16.75
N PHE A 139 4.61 4.69 15.61
CA PHE A 139 5.91 4.25 15.09
C PHE A 139 6.84 5.42 14.74
N ILE A 140 6.32 6.43 14.03
CA ILE A 140 7.14 7.58 13.64
C ILE A 140 7.54 8.43 14.86
N GLU A 141 6.67 8.59 15.86
CA GLU A 141 6.98 9.28 17.11
C GLU A 141 8.12 8.57 17.86
N ARG A 142 8.07 7.25 17.97
CA ARG A 142 9.15 6.44 18.56
C ARG A 142 10.45 6.48 17.74
N ILE A 143 10.38 6.65 16.42
CA ILE A 143 11.56 6.93 15.59
C ILE A 143 12.13 8.30 15.96
N ARG A 144 11.28 9.36 16.13
CA ARG A 144 11.70 10.69 16.58
C ARG A 144 12.44 10.66 17.91
N GLU A 145 11.95 9.88 18.88
CA GLU A 145 12.63 9.71 20.18
C GLU A 145 14.06 9.16 20.02
N VAL A 146 14.29 8.35 18.98
CA VAL A 146 15.62 7.78 18.71
C VAL A 146 16.51 8.75 17.94
N VAL A 147 16.03 9.34 16.84
CA VAL A 147 16.87 10.11 15.91
C VAL A 147 16.90 11.61 16.22
N GLY A 148 15.97 12.09 17.06
CA GLY A 148 15.84 13.51 17.42
C GLY A 148 15.04 14.32 16.40
N TYR A 149 14.75 15.57 16.77
CA TYR A 149 13.94 16.46 15.95
C TYR A 149 14.70 17.16 14.83
N GLU A 150 16.02 17.23 14.89
CA GLU A 150 16.86 17.83 13.83
C GLU A 150 16.96 16.97 12.58
N THR A 151 16.84 15.64 12.73
CA THR A 151 16.86 14.69 11.62
C THR A 151 15.60 14.84 10.74
N LEU A 152 15.75 14.99 9.43
CA LEU A 152 14.61 15.04 8.51
C LEU A 152 14.00 13.66 8.32
N ILE A 153 12.67 13.53 8.46
CA ILE A 153 11.96 12.30 8.14
C ILE A 153 11.10 12.50 6.91
N SER A 154 11.37 11.72 5.87
CA SER A 154 10.54 11.63 4.66
C SER A 154 9.76 10.32 4.65
N THR A 155 8.44 10.43 4.63
CA THR A 155 7.53 9.28 4.67
C THR A 155 6.93 9.01 3.29
N SER A 156 6.96 7.76 2.84
CA SER A 156 6.27 7.29 1.64
C SER A 156 5.10 6.39 2.01
N MET A 157 3.93 6.61 1.38
CA MET A 157 2.68 5.91 1.70
C MET A 157 1.91 5.48 0.46
N ASP A 158 1.03 4.50 0.66
CA ASP A 158 -0.07 4.20 -0.26
C ASP A 158 -1.17 5.26 -0.16
N LEU A 159 -1.89 5.51 -1.27
CA LEU A 159 -3.04 6.43 -1.27
C LEU A 159 -4.24 5.88 -0.47
N HIS A 160 -4.29 4.56 -0.21
CA HIS A 160 -5.25 3.93 0.69
C HIS A 160 -4.73 3.90 2.15
N GLY A 161 -3.91 4.85 2.53
CA GLY A 161 -3.44 5.05 3.90
C GLY A 161 -4.26 6.09 4.66
N ASN A 162 -4.25 5.99 5.98
CA ASN A 162 -4.86 6.95 6.90
C ASN A 162 -3.77 7.87 7.46
N VAL A 163 -3.92 9.19 7.29
CA VAL A 163 -2.96 10.18 7.77
C VAL A 163 -3.52 10.91 8.98
N SER A 164 -3.12 10.47 10.17
CA SER A 164 -3.44 11.15 11.41
C SER A 164 -2.67 12.46 11.56
N TRP A 165 -3.16 13.35 12.44
CA TRP A 165 -2.39 14.54 12.83
C TRP A 165 -1.02 14.18 13.41
N ARG A 166 -0.95 13.13 14.26
CA ARG A 166 0.29 12.64 14.87
C ARG A 166 1.32 12.19 13.82
N LEU A 167 0.88 11.48 12.78
CA LEU A 167 1.73 11.08 11.67
C LEU A 167 2.22 12.30 10.88
N ALA A 168 1.31 13.23 10.56
CA ALA A 168 1.63 14.46 9.83
C ALA A 168 2.59 15.37 10.60
N GLU A 169 2.44 15.48 11.94
CA GLU A 169 3.30 16.28 12.81
C GLU A 169 4.73 15.74 12.84
N ASN A 170 4.91 14.42 12.91
CA ASN A 170 6.21 13.77 13.01
C ASN A 170 6.91 13.52 11.67
N SER A 171 6.20 13.59 10.52
CA SER A 171 6.79 13.58 9.17
C SER A 171 7.16 14.99 8.73
N ASP A 172 8.40 15.22 8.27
CA ASP A 172 8.78 16.51 7.68
C ASP A 172 8.37 16.59 6.21
N LEU A 173 8.56 15.51 5.47
CA LEU A 173 8.17 15.30 4.08
C LEU A 173 7.25 14.09 4.00
N ILE A 174 6.15 14.16 3.26
CA ILE A 174 5.21 13.06 3.14
C ILE A 174 4.71 12.93 1.71
N THR A 175 4.85 11.75 1.14
CA THR A 175 4.57 11.47 -0.27
C THR A 175 3.63 10.28 -0.38
N CYS A 176 2.75 10.31 -1.37
CA CYS A 176 1.73 9.29 -1.62
C CYS A 176 1.77 8.84 -3.08
N TYR A 177 1.31 7.61 -3.36
CA TYR A 177 1.03 7.16 -4.72
C TYR A 177 -0.05 8.03 -5.34
N ARG A 178 -0.01 8.17 -6.66
CA ARG A 178 -0.97 8.96 -7.43
C ARG A 178 -1.83 8.09 -8.37
N LEU A 179 -1.61 6.78 -8.39
CA LEU A 179 -2.33 5.83 -9.24
C LEU A 179 -2.96 4.68 -8.43
N ALA A 180 -4.16 4.29 -8.82
CA ALA A 180 -4.82 3.07 -8.40
C ALA A 180 -5.39 2.36 -9.65
N PRO A 181 -4.86 1.17 -10.05
CA PRO A 181 -3.81 0.38 -9.40
C PRO A 181 -2.46 1.10 -9.28
N HIS A 182 -1.64 0.70 -8.31
CA HIS A 182 -0.40 1.35 -7.87
C HIS A 182 0.77 1.18 -8.86
N GLU A 183 0.58 1.57 -10.12
CA GLU A 183 1.58 1.45 -11.17
C GLU A 183 2.78 2.40 -10.94
N ASP A 184 2.60 3.46 -10.12
CA ASP A 184 3.60 4.46 -9.73
C ASP A 184 4.19 4.23 -8.32
N ALA A 185 4.02 3.05 -7.73
CA ALA A 185 4.45 2.80 -6.36
C ALA A 185 5.97 2.99 -6.15
N TRP A 186 6.78 2.59 -7.14
CA TRP A 186 8.24 2.76 -7.06
C TRP A 186 8.68 4.19 -7.32
N GLU A 187 8.08 4.86 -8.30
CA GLU A 187 8.32 6.27 -8.60
C GLU A 187 7.95 7.16 -7.42
N SER A 188 6.87 6.85 -6.71
CA SER A 188 6.44 7.62 -5.54
C SER A 188 7.40 7.45 -4.36
N ARG A 189 7.90 6.23 -4.11
CA ARG A 189 8.94 5.98 -3.11
C ARG A 189 10.25 6.69 -3.46
N GLN A 190 10.64 6.63 -4.73
CA GLN A 190 11.82 7.34 -5.23
C GLN A 190 11.66 8.85 -5.05
N ARG A 191 10.51 9.44 -5.40
CA ARG A 191 10.20 10.87 -5.19
C ARG A 191 10.32 11.27 -3.72
N ALA A 192 9.79 10.45 -2.79
CA ALA A 192 9.92 10.71 -1.36
C ALA A 192 11.39 10.74 -0.91
N LEU A 193 12.19 9.83 -1.43
CA LEU A 193 13.62 9.75 -1.14
C LEU A 193 14.39 10.92 -1.77
N GLU A 194 14.09 11.27 -3.02
CA GLU A 194 14.70 12.40 -3.72
C GLU A 194 14.38 13.72 -3.03
N ASN A 195 13.13 13.95 -2.62
CA ASN A 195 12.74 15.13 -1.84
C ASN A 195 13.58 15.25 -0.56
N LEU A 196 13.86 14.13 0.14
CA LEU A 196 14.71 14.12 1.33
C LEU A 196 16.16 14.51 0.99
N VAL A 197 16.74 13.86 -0.02
CA VAL A 197 18.12 14.10 -0.43
C VAL A 197 18.31 15.56 -0.91
N ASP A 198 17.37 16.06 -1.73
CA ASP A 198 17.41 17.46 -2.24
C ASP A 198 17.37 18.47 -1.10
N ARG A 199 16.55 18.23 -0.07
CA ARG A 199 16.47 19.12 1.10
C ARG A 199 17.77 19.11 1.91
N LEU A 200 18.36 17.94 2.11
CA LEU A 200 19.63 17.78 2.83
C LEU A 200 20.80 18.41 2.05
N GLU A 201 20.91 18.15 0.75
CA GLU A 201 21.97 18.72 -0.09
C GLU A 201 21.87 20.25 -0.23
N SER A 202 20.64 20.78 -0.29
CA SER A 202 20.41 22.23 -0.37
C SER A 202 20.51 22.96 0.98
N GLU A 203 20.66 22.23 2.10
CA GLU A 203 20.71 22.76 3.48
C GLU A 203 19.48 23.60 3.86
N LYS A 204 18.34 23.38 3.18
CA LYS A 204 17.10 24.10 3.46
C LYS A 204 16.38 23.61 4.72
N GLY A 205 16.78 22.43 5.23
CA GLY A 205 16.18 21.85 6.43
C GLY A 205 14.73 21.42 6.21
N LYS A 206 13.92 21.47 7.27
CA LYS A 206 12.50 21.15 7.22
C LYS A 206 11.73 22.15 6.35
N PRO A 207 10.67 21.71 5.64
CA PRO A 207 9.72 22.63 5.03
C PRO A 207 9.13 23.58 6.07
N ALA A 208 9.02 24.86 5.72
CA ALA A 208 8.52 25.87 6.66
C ALA A 208 7.03 25.69 6.98
N TYR A 209 6.26 25.08 6.06
CA TYR A 209 4.82 24.93 6.18
C TYR A 209 4.36 23.56 5.69
N LYS A 210 3.43 22.96 6.45
CA LYS A 210 2.69 21.73 6.09
C LYS A 210 1.21 21.97 6.35
N ALA A 211 0.38 21.92 5.33
CA ALA A 211 -1.07 21.98 5.45
C ALA A 211 -1.64 20.55 5.50
N TRP A 212 -2.55 20.29 6.42
CA TRP A 212 -3.28 19.03 6.58
C TRP A 212 -4.78 19.33 6.62
N ILE A 213 -5.57 18.67 5.76
CA ILE A 213 -7.00 18.89 5.63
C ILE A 213 -7.71 17.53 5.68
N PRO A 214 -8.47 17.23 6.74
CA PRO A 214 -9.32 16.04 6.79
C PRO A 214 -10.54 16.26 5.91
N VAL A 215 -10.78 15.33 5.00
CA VAL A 215 -11.97 15.32 4.14
C VAL A 215 -12.87 14.17 4.59
N PRO A 216 -14.11 14.41 5.03
CA PRO A 216 -14.95 13.37 5.61
C PRO A 216 -15.57 12.47 4.52
N ILE A 217 -14.69 11.76 3.81
CA ILE A 217 -15.01 10.81 2.74
C ILE A 217 -14.41 9.45 3.10
N LEU A 218 -15.22 8.40 2.91
CA LEU A 218 -14.85 7.01 3.04
C LEU A 218 -15.26 6.27 1.76
N LEU A 219 -14.30 5.78 0.99
CA LEU A 219 -14.56 5.07 -0.27
C LEU A 219 -13.81 3.75 -0.28
N PRO A 220 -14.44 2.66 -0.74
CA PRO A 220 -13.71 1.43 -1.02
C PRO A 220 -12.74 1.65 -2.17
N GLY A 221 -11.58 0.97 -2.15
CA GLY A 221 -10.51 1.14 -3.13
C GLY A 221 -10.98 1.00 -4.58
N GLU A 222 -11.94 0.13 -4.83
CA GLU A 222 -12.50 -0.17 -6.15
C GLU A 222 -13.32 0.99 -6.76
N LYS A 223 -13.71 1.97 -5.95
CA LYS A 223 -14.30 3.24 -6.42
C LYS A 223 -13.26 4.31 -6.71
N THR A 224 -12.02 4.14 -6.23
CA THR A 224 -10.98 5.17 -6.33
C THR A 224 -9.97 4.91 -7.45
N SER A 225 -10.31 4.02 -8.40
CA SER A 225 -9.43 3.70 -9.53
C SER A 225 -9.18 4.92 -10.41
N THR A 226 -7.90 5.27 -10.59
CA THR A 226 -7.46 6.36 -11.46
C THR A 226 -7.57 6.04 -12.97
N ARG A 227 -8.06 4.86 -13.33
CA ARG A 227 -8.39 4.49 -14.71
C ARG A 227 -9.68 5.15 -15.20
N ILE A 228 -10.57 5.55 -14.27
CA ILE A 228 -11.88 6.14 -14.56
C ILE A 228 -12.07 7.47 -13.83
N GLU A 229 -13.06 8.25 -14.31
CA GLU A 229 -13.50 9.47 -13.63
C GLU A 229 -14.35 9.12 -12.37
N PRO A 230 -14.32 9.94 -11.33
CA PRO A 230 -13.61 11.23 -11.21
C PRO A 230 -12.16 11.09 -10.71
N ALA A 231 -11.74 9.91 -10.21
CA ALA A 231 -10.40 9.70 -9.65
C ALA A 231 -9.29 10.08 -10.65
N LYS A 232 -9.50 9.79 -11.95
CA LYS A 232 -8.52 10.11 -12.98
C LYS A 232 -8.19 11.60 -13.03
N ARG A 233 -9.20 12.50 -13.08
CA ARG A 233 -8.95 13.94 -13.13
C ARG A 233 -8.51 14.50 -11.78
N LEU A 234 -9.02 13.93 -10.67
CA LEU A 234 -8.65 14.36 -9.33
C LEU A 234 -7.15 14.15 -9.08
N TYR A 235 -6.64 12.96 -9.33
CA TYR A 235 -5.21 12.66 -9.16
C TYR A 235 -4.33 13.32 -10.22
N ALA A 236 -4.83 13.54 -11.44
CA ALA A 236 -4.11 14.28 -12.47
C ALA A 236 -3.88 15.75 -12.08
N ALA A 237 -4.67 16.32 -11.16
CA ALA A 237 -4.49 17.67 -10.66
C ALA A 237 -3.33 17.82 -9.66
N VAL A 238 -2.86 16.72 -9.05
CA VAL A 238 -1.82 16.77 -8.01
C VAL A 238 -0.46 17.20 -8.57
N ALA A 239 0.01 16.59 -9.66
CA ALA A 239 1.32 16.93 -10.22
C ALA A 239 1.44 18.41 -10.64
N PRO A 240 0.49 19.01 -11.39
CA PRO A 240 0.52 20.44 -11.69
C PRO A 240 0.48 21.34 -10.44
N ALA A 241 -0.23 20.94 -9.39
CA ALA A 241 -0.30 21.68 -8.14
C ALA A 241 1.07 21.77 -7.43
N THR A 242 1.94 20.77 -7.62
CA THR A 242 3.31 20.78 -7.08
C THR A 242 4.30 21.61 -7.89
N GLU A 243 3.92 22.12 -9.08
CA GLU A 243 4.74 23.03 -9.87
C GLU A 243 4.63 24.49 -9.39
N GLN A 244 3.71 24.80 -8.46
CA GLN A 244 3.59 26.12 -7.87
C GLN A 244 4.84 26.46 -7.04
N GLU A 245 5.40 27.66 -7.26
CA GLU A 245 6.55 28.14 -6.51
C GLU A 245 6.26 28.15 -5.01
N GLY A 246 7.15 27.58 -4.21
CA GLY A 246 6.98 27.49 -2.77
C GLY A 246 6.35 26.17 -2.28
N VAL A 247 5.80 25.35 -3.18
CA VAL A 247 5.30 23.99 -2.89
C VAL A 247 6.39 22.96 -3.24
N ILE A 248 6.62 22.00 -2.37
CA ILE A 248 7.56 20.89 -2.60
C ILE A 248 6.80 19.66 -3.13
N ASP A 249 5.74 19.25 -2.42
CA ASP A 249 4.88 18.13 -2.85
C ASP A 249 3.48 18.32 -2.27
N ALA A 250 2.51 17.62 -2.87
CA ALA A 250 1.13 17.52 -2.42
C ALA A 250 0.61 16.11 -2.65
N ALA A 251 -0.37 15.69 -1.84
CA ALA A 251 -0.91 14.34 -1.89
C ALA A 251 -2.37 14.29 -1.45
N ILE A 252 -3.09 13.31 -2.00
CA ILE A 252 -4.46 12.97 -1.65
C ILE A 252 -4.47 11.52 -1.16
N TRP A 253 -4.87 11.30 0.08
CA TRP A 253 -5.17 9.98 0.62
C TRP A 253 -6.67 9.78 0.64
N VAL A 254 -7.14 8.68 0.04
CA VAL A 254 -8.56 8.30 0.11
C VAL A 254 -8.91 7.59 1.41
N GLY A 255 -7.90 7.20 2.18
CA GLY A 255 -8.05 6.40 3.39
C GLY A 255 -8.23 4.91 3.10
N TYR A 256 -8.24 4.11 4.16
CA TYR A 256 -8.44 2.68 4.07
C TYR A 256 -9.81 2.32 4.67
N ALA A 257 -10.80 2.10 3.80
CA ALA A 257 -12.20 1.98 4.19
C ALA A 257 -12.48 0.86 5.22
N TRP A 258 -11.70 -0.20 5.22
CA TRP A 258 -11.93 -1.36 6.08
C TRP A 258 -11.22 -1.31 7.44
N ALA A 259 -10.90 -0.10 7.91
CA ALA A 259 -10.43 0.15 9.27
C ALA A 259 -11.48 0.95 10.06
N ASP A 260 -12.10 0.35 11.07
CA ASP A 260 -13.00 1.05 11.99
C ASP A 260 -12.18 1.75 13.09
N GLU A 261 -11.53 2.85 12.71
CA GLU A 261 -10.62 3.62 13.56
C GLU A 261 -10.95 5.12 13.47
N PRO A 262 -10.73 5.93 14.55
CA PRO A 262 -11.03 7.37 14.54
C PRO A 262 -10.27 8.17 13.47
N ARG A 263 -9.09 7.69 13.03
CA ARG A 263 -8.26 8.34 12.00
C ARG A 263 -8.69 8.00 10.57
N ASN A 264 -9.68 7.14 10.39
CA ASN A 264 -10.09 6.69 9.06
C ASN A 264 -11.01 7.73 8.39
N HIS A 265 -10.42 8.51 7.53
CA HIS A 265 -11.04 9.47 6.61
C HIS A 265 -10.04 9.83 5.51
N ALA A 266 -10.53 10.44 4.44
CA ALA A 266 -9.64 10.99 3.43
C ALA A 266 -8.87 12.20 3.97
N VAL A 267 -7.66 12.42 3.44
CA VAL A 267 -6.80 13.55 3.82
C VAL A 267 -6.16 14.14 2.57
N VAL A 268 -6.03 15.46 2.56
CA VAL A 268 -5.19 16.19 1.62
C VAL A 268 -4.09 16.88 2.38
N MET A 269 -2.86 16.77 1.88
CA MET A 269 -1.72 17.53 2.41
C MET A 269 -0.96 18.20 1.28
N ALA A 270 -0.36 19.35 1.61
CA ALA A 270 0.69 19.99 0.83
C ALA A 270 1.77 20.51 1.80
N TYR A 271 3.01 20.57 1.34
CA TYR A 271 4.10 21.13 2.13
C TYR A 271 5.12 21.87 1.26
N GLY A 272 5.79 22.85 1.84
CA GLY A 272 6.75 23.70 1.15
C GLY A 272 7.25 24.85 2.00
N ASP A 273 7.78 25.86 1.33
CA ASP A 273 8.45 27.01 1.96
C ASP A 273 7.64 28.32 1.87
N ASP A 274 6.48 28.32 1.19
CA ASP A 274 5.56 29.46 1.12
C ASP A 274 4.19 29.09 1.72
N GLN A 275 3.78 29.81 2.77
CA GLN A 275 2.55 29.50 3.52
C GLN A 275 1.29 29.59 2.66
N GLN A 276 1.21 30.67 1.84
CA GLN A 276 0.04 30.90 1.01
C GLN A 276 -0.08 29.84 -0.09
N ALA A 277 1.02 29.56 -0.80
CA ALA A 277 1.05 28.55 -1.85
C ALA A 277 0.70 27.15 -1.32
N VAL A 278 1.24 26.77 -0.17
CA VAL A 278 0.96 25.48 0.48
C VAL A 278 -0.51 25.39 0.92
N GLY A 279 -1.05 26.44 1.56
CA GLY A 279 -2.45 26.49 1.98
C GLY A 279 -3.41 26.39 0.80
N GLU A 280 -3.26 27.28 -0.19
CA GLU A 280 -4.12 27.32 -1.39
C GLU A 280 -4.07 26.00 -2.17
N THR A 281 -2.89 25.38 -2.28
CA THR A 281 -2.75 24.07 -2.95
C THR A 281 -3.53 22.98 -2.23
N ALA A 282 -3.42 22.89 -0.92
CA ALA A 282 -4.14 21.89 -0.14
C ALA A 282 -5.66 22.10 -0.19
N GLU A 283 -6.11 23.34 -0.03
CA GLU A 283 -7.53 23.72 -0.06
C GLU A 283 -8.17 23.42 -1.41
N GLN A 284 -7.55 23.80 -2.53
CA GLN A 284 -8.04 23.52 -3.88
C GLN A 284 -8.18 22.02 -4.17
N LEU A 285 -7.22 21.21 -3.74
CA LEU A 285 -7.28 19.75 -3.90
C LEU A 285 -8.37 19.14 -2.99
N ALA A 286 -8.52 19.62 -1.76
CA ALA A 286 -9.54 19.14 -0.84
C ALA A 286 -10.96 19.50 -1.30
N GLU A 287 -11.17 20.74 -1.75
CA GLU A 287 -12.43 21.19 -2.35
C GLU A 287 -12.77 20.41 -3.63
N HIS A 288 -11.78 20.18 -4.49
CA HIS A 288 -11.98 19.35 -5.69
C HIS A 288 -12.44 17.94 -5.28
N PHE A 289 -11.77 17.31 -4.32
CA PHE A 289 -12.14 15.96 -3.85
C PHE A 289 -13.56 15.95 -3.27
N TRP A 290 -13.90 16.88 -2.39
CA TRP A 290 -15.23 16.99 -1.80
C TRP A 290 -16.32 17.18 -2.85
N ASN A 291 -16.10 18.06 -3.83
CA ASN A 291 -17.07 18.40 -4.86
C ASN A 291 -17.40 17.22 -5.78
N VAL A 292 -16.43 16.33 -6.03
CA VAL A 292 -16.64 15.16 -6.91
C VAL A 292 -17.07 13.90 -6.17
N ARG A 293 -17.26 13.95 -4.84
CA ARG A 293 -17.54 12.77 -4.00
C ARG A 293 -18.71 11.89 -4.46
N ASN A 294 -19.74 12.51 -5.05
CA ASN A 294 -20.91 11.80 -5.57
C ASN A 294 -20.72 11.17 -6.96
N GLU A 295 -19.60 11.45 -7.63
CA GLU A 295 -19.32 10.94 -8.97
C GLU A 295 -18.54 9.62 -8.93
N PHE A 296 -17.96 9.25 -7.77
CA PHE A 296 -17.20 8.02 -7.66
C PHE A 296 -18.06 6.80 -7.90
N SER A 297 -17.63 5.97 -8.83
CA SER A 297 -18.28 4.71 -9.21
C SER A 297 -17.29 3.56 -9.19
N PHE A 298 -17.78 2.35 -9.13
CA PHE A 298 -16.90 1.19 -9.23
C PHE A 298 -16.21 1.13 -10.61
N VAL A 299 -14.97 0.66 -10.62
CA VAL A 299 -14.13 0.59 -11.82
C VAL A 299 -14.65 -0.41 -12.87
N ALA A 300 -15.52 -1.30 -12.47
CA ALA A 300 -16.25 -2.23 -13.34
C ALA A 300 -17.75 -2.19 -13.03
N PRO A 301 -18.62 -2.62 -13.95
CA PRO A 301 -20.01 -2.84 -13.61
C PRO A 301 -20.14 -3.84 -12.46
N THR A 302 -21.07 -3.56 -11.53
CA THR A 302 -21.28 -4.36 -10.32
C THR A 302 -22.60 -5.10 -10.40
N GLY A 303 -22.71 -6.19 -9.64
CA GLY A 303 -23.94 -6.92 -9.44
C GLY A 303 -23.85 -7.83 -8.21
N THR A 304 -24.96 -8.46 -7.87
CA THR A 304 -24.96 -9.62 -6.99
C THR A 304 -24.18 -10.76 -7.65
N LEU A 305 -23.77 -11.76 -6.89
CA LEU A 305 -23.09 -12.93 -7.46
C LEU A 305 -23.93 -13.62 -8.54
N ASP A 306 -25.24 -13.79 -8.31
CA ASP A 306 -26.14 -14.41 -9.27
C ASP A 306 -26.25 -13.63 -10.58
N GLU A 307 -26.42 -12.30 -10.51
CA GLU A 307 -26.43 -11.43 -11.70
C GLU A 307 -25.13 -11.51 -12.49
N CYS A 308 -23.99 -11.53 -11.79
CA CYS A 308 -22.68 -11.64 -12.44
C CYS A 308 -22.50 -13.02 -13.12
N LEU A 309 -22.91 -14.10 -12.46
CA LEU A 309 -22.86 -15.45 -13.03
C LEU A 309 -23.79 -15.59 -14.25
N ASP A 310 -25.04 -15.09 -14.17
CA ASP A 310 -25.99 -15.13 -15.28
C ASP A 310 -25.43 -14.42 -16.52
N GLN A 311 -24.90 -13.20 -16.34
CA GLN A 311 -24.27 -12.44 -17.44
C GLN A 311 -23.05 -13.15 -18.01
N ALA A 312 -22.20 -13.74 -17.15
CA ALA A 312 -20.99 -14.44 -17.59
C ALA A 312 -21.33 -15.74 -18.38
N ILE A 313 -22.35 -16.49 -17.93
CA ILE A 313 -22.82 -17.72 -18.61
C ILE A 313 -23.38 -17.39 -19.98
N GLU A 314 -24.20 -16.33 -20.09
CA GLU A 314 -24.85 -15.91 -21.34
C GLU A 314 -23.89 -15.20 -22.31
N SER A 315 -22.78 -14.66 -21.80
CA SER A 315 -21.81 -13.89 -22.59
C SER A 315 -21.09 -14.75 -23.63
N LYS A 316 -20.91 -14.15 -24.82
CA LYS A 316 -20.04 -14.72 -25.87
C LYS A 316 -18.58 -14.27 -25.77
N LYS A 317 -18.30 -13.30 -24.90
CA LYS A 317 -16.94 -12.79 -24.68
C LYS A 317 -16.24 -13.67 -23.66
N LYS A 318 -15.09 -14.22 -24.02
CA LYS A 318 -14.31 -15.15 -23.19
C LYS A 318 -12.82 -14.77 -23.23
N PRO A 319 -12.11 -14.90 -22.12
CA PRO A 319 -12.55 -15.22 -20.76
C PRO A 319 -13.38 -14.08 -20.14
N PHE A 320 -14.42 -14.46 -19.41
CA PHE A 320 -15.21 -13.52 -18.61
C PHE A 320 -14.68 -13.54 -17.17
N PHE A 321 -14.21 -12.38 -16.67
CA PHE A 321 -13.74 -12.30 -15.30
C PHE A 321 -14.83 -11.88 -14.33
N ILE A 322 -14.85 -12.50 -13.15
CA ILE A 322 -15.70 -12.08 -12.02
C ILE A 322 -14.79 -11.87 -10.81
N SER A 323 -14.80 -10.66 -10.28
CA SER A 323 -14.17 -10.36 -8.99
C SER A 323 -15.06 -10.79 -7.84
N ASP A 324 -14.61 -11.72 -6.99
CA ASP A 324 -15.18 -12.05 -5.68
C ASP A 324 -14.61 -11.02 -4.68
N SER A 325 -15.31 -9.88 -4.52
CA SER A 325 -14.69 -8.66 -4.00
C SER A 325 -14.64 -8.57 -2.47
N GLY A 326 -15.60 -9.19 -1.77
CA GLY A 326 -15.73 -9.00 -0.32
C GLY A 326 -14.70 -9.75 0.53
N ASP A 327 -14.09 -10.80 -0.02
CA ASP A 327 -13.06 -11.59 0.65
C ASP A 327 -11.71 -11.50 -0.08
N ASN A 328 -11.39 -10.29 -0.58
CA ASN A 328 -10.15 -10.02 -1.29
C ASN A 328 -8.92 -10.10 -0.35
N PRO A 329 -8.01 -11.08 -0.56
CA PRO A 329 -6.81 -11.25 0.29
C PRO A 329 -5.77 -10.14 0.08
N THR A 330 -5.91 -9.29 -0.94
CA THR A 330 -5.00 -8.17 -1.19
C THR A 330 -5.52 -6.82 -0.71
N ALA A 331 -6.65 -6.85 0.00
CA ALA A 331 -7.20 -5.70 0.71
C ALA A 331 -7.50 -6.01 2.19
N GLY A 332 -7.02 -7.15 2.73
CA GLY A 332 -7.20 -7.51 4.14
C GLY A 332 -8.24 -8.60 4.42
N GLY A 333 -8.94 -9.11 3.38
CA GLY A 333 -9.85 -10.25 3.51
C GLY A 333 -9.15 -11.52 3.99
N ALA A 334 -9.88 -12.38 4.69
CA ALA A 334 -9.36 -13.67 5.15
C ALA A 334 -8.93 -14.59 3.99
N GLY A 335 -9.57 -14.43 2.83
CA GLY A 335 -9.34 -15.22 1.63
C GLY A 335 -9.91 -16.64 1.72
N ASP A 336 -10.62 -16.97 2.80
CA ASP A 336 -11.15 -18.32 3.06
C ASP A 336 -12.67 -18.37 3.26
N VAL A 337 -13.38 -17.26 3.05
CA VAL A 337 -14.84 -17.22 3.04
C VAL A 337 -15.37 -18.15 1.94
N THR A 338 -16.20 -19.11 2.34
CA THR A 338 -16.73 -20.16 1.46
C THR A 338 -17.99 -19.77 0.73
N TRP A 339 -18.63 -18.65 1.09
CA TRP A 339 -19.95 -18.24 0.61
C TRP A 339 -20.03 -18.25 -0.93
N THR A 340 -19.11 -17.56 -1.60
CA THR A 340 -19.10 -17.44 -3.07
C THR A 340 -18.95 -18.81 -3.74
N LEU A 341 -17.98 -19.63 -3.32
CA LEU A 341 -17.78 -20.97 -3.87
C LEU A 341 -19.00 -21.87 -3.62
N THR A 342 -19.64 -21.74 -2.45
CA THR A 342 -20.85 -22.47 -2.11
C THR A 342 -21.99 -22.16 -3.08
N GLU A 343 -22.23 -20.88 -3.37
CA GLU A 343 -23.27 -20.45 -4.30
C GLU A 343 -22.96 -20.88 -5.74
N VAL A 344 -21.70 -20.74 -6.20
CA VAL A 344 -21.24 -21.23 -7.51
C VAL A 344 -21.52 -22.73 -7.66
N LEU A 345 -21.15 -23.55 -6.68
CA LEU A 345 -21.34 -25.01 -6.75
C LEU A 345 -22.79 -25.47 -6.60
N LYS A 346 -23.73 -24.63 -6.15
CA LYS A 346 -25.15 -24.89 -6.15
C LYS A 346 -25.78 -24.75 -7.54
N ARG A 347 -25.23 -23.92 -8.41
CA ARG A 347 -25.75 -23.61 -9.73
C ARG A 347 -25.81 -24.86 -10.61
N PRO A 348 -26.98 -25.17 -11.25
CA PRO A 348 -27.14 -26.37 -12.08
C PRO A 348 -26.24 -26.38 -13.31
N GLU A 349 -25.87 -25.21 -13.85
CA GLU A 349 -24.99 -25.03 -15.00
C GLU A 349 -23.60 -25.64 -14.79
N PHE A 350 -23.10 -25.65 -13.55
CA PHE A 350 -21.79 -26.17 -13.21
C PHE A 350 -21.75 -27.60 -12.70
N LYS A 351 -22.93 -28.28 -12.56
CA LYS A 351 -23.00 -29.67 -12.06
C LYS A 351 -22.42 -30.70 -13.03
N SER A 352 -22.52 -30.44 -14.33
CA SER A 352 -22.01 -31.33 -15.38
C SER A 352 -20.63 -30.90 -15.84
N THR A 353 -19.78 -31.88 -16.19
CA THR A 353 -18.46 -31.62 -16.83
C THR A 353 -18.58 -30.99 -18.23
N SER A 354 -19.79 -31.00 -18.83
CA SER A 354 -20.09 -30.32 -20.09
C SER A 354 -20.66 -28.91 -19.93
N GLY A 355 -20.80 -28.43 -18.70
CA GLY A 355 -21.19 -27.06 -18.42
C GLY A 355 -20.10 -26.04 -18.80
N PRO A 356 -20.40 -24.73 -18.66
CA PRO A 356 -19.40 -23.70 -18.86
C PRO A 356 -18.20 -23.92 -17.92
N SER A 357 -16.99 -23.80 -18.47
CA SER A 357 -15.78 -23.96 -17.69
C SER A 357 -15.58 -22.76 -16.75
N LEU A 358 -15.29 -23.03 -15.48
CA LEU A 358 -14.99 -21.99 -14.49
C LEU A 358 -13.73 -22.32 -13.71
N ILE A 359 -12.81 -21.38 -13.59
CA ILE A 359 -11.70 -21.40 -12.63
C ILE A 359 -12.10 -20.56 -11.42
N TYR A 360 -12.03 -21.15 -10.21
CA TYR A 360 -12.20 -20.45 -8.94
C TYR A 360 -10.85 -20.32 -8.23
N ALA A 361 -10.35 -19.10 -8.06
CA ALA A 361 -9.02 -18.81 -7.51
C ALA A 361 -9.11 -17.81 -6.34
N SER A 362 -8.87 -18.23 -5.10
CA SER A 362 -8.62 -19.58 -4.60
C SER A 362 -9.27 -19.75 -3.23
N ILE A 363 -9.10 -20.91 -2.61
CA ILE A 363 -9.59 -21.13 -1.24
C ILE A 363 -8.59 -22.00 -0.46
N PRO A 364 -8.20 -21.62 0.79
CA PRO A 364 -7.41 -22.48 1.67
C PRO A 364 -8.15 -23.77 2.04
N GLY A 365 -7.41 -24.90 2.04
CA GLY A 365 -7.97 -26.20 2.40
C GLY A 365 -6.87 -27.20 2.74
N PRO A 366 -6.14 -27.03 3.88
CA PRO A 366 -5.01 -27.88 4.22
C PRO A 366 -5.37 -29.36 4.32
N GLU A 367 -6.54 -29.71 4.84
CA GLU A 367 -7.01 -31.12 4.90
C GLU A 367 -7.16 -31.73 3.49
N LEU A 368 -7.74 -30.96 2.56
CA LEU A 368 -7.91 -31.42 1.18
C LEU A 368 -6.55 -31.56 0.47
N ILE A 369 -5.61 -30.64 0.73
CA ILE A 369 -4.25 -30.70 0.20
C ILE A 369 -3.56 -32.00 0.63
N GLU A 370 -3.61 -32.36 1.91
CA GLU A 370 -3.01 -33.59 2.44
C GLU A 370 -3.59 -34.82 1.75
N LYS A 371 -4.92 -34.92 1.67
CA LYS A 371 -5.62 -36.04 1.00
C LYS A 371 -5.28 -36.10 -0.50
N ALA A 372 -5.19 -34.94 -1.17
CA ALA A 372 -4.87 -34.90 -2.59
C ALA A 372 -3.43 -35.33 -2.89
N VAL A 373 -2.48 -34.89 -2.06
CA VAL A 373 -1.06 -35.29 -2.18
C VAL A 373 -0.90 -36.79 -1.96
N GLU A 374 -1.60 -37.37 -0.97
CA GLU A 374 -1.57 -38.83 -0.72
C GLU A 374 -2.21 -39.62 -1.85
N ALA A 375 -3.37 -39.19 -2.33
CA ALA A 375 -4.13 -39.91 -3.36
C ALA A 375 -3.54 -39.78 -4.79
N GLY A 376 -2.92 -38.66 -5.10
CA GLY A 376 -2.32 -38.37 -6.39
C GLY A 376 -3.27 -37.84 -7.45
N ILE A 377 -2.70 -37.37 -8.57
CA ILE A 377 -3.46 -36.84 -9.72
C ILE A 377 -4.35 -37.92 -10.33
N GLY A 378 -5.58 -37.55 -10.69
CA GLY A 378 -6.62 -38.44 -11.26
C GLY A 378 -7.49 -39.08 -10.21
N SER A 379 -7.14 -39.06 -8.93
CA SER A 379 -7.92 -39.62 -7.84
C SER A 379 -9.08 -38.73 -7.44
N LYS A 380 -10.13 -39.34 -6.86
CA LYS A 380 -11.20 -38.61 -6.19
C LYS A 380 -10.79 -38.30 -4.75
N VAL A 381 -11.08 -37.07 -4.35
CA VAL A 381 -10.84 -36.59 -2.97
C VAL A 381 -12.09 -35.89 -2.45
N GLU A 382 -12.26 -35.94 -1.13
CA GLU A 382 -13.35 -35.28 -0.43
C GLU A 382 -12.82 -34.72 0.91
N ALA A 383 -12.97 -33.42 1.11
CA ALA A 383 -12.63 -32.75 2.37
C ALA A 383 -13.25 -31.37 2.45
N HIS A 384 -13.21 -30.77 3.63
CA HIS A 384 -13.62 -29.39 3.83
C HIS A 384 -12.54 -28.40 3.35
N VAL A 385 -13.00 -27.26 2.80
CA VAL A 385 -12.17 -26.13 2.41
C VAL A 385 -12.75 -24.84 2.96
N GLY A 386 -11.90 -23.84 3.21
CA GLY A 386 -12.26 -22.52 3.69
C GLY A 386 -12.96 -22.51 5.05
N GLY A 387 -13.41 -21.32 5.48
CA GLY A 387 -14.10 -21.11 6.75
C GLY A 387 -13.27 -21.49 7.98
N ILE A 388 -11.94 -21.49 7.88
CA ILE A 388 -11.02 -21.78 9.00
C ILE A 388 -10.81 -20.51 9.81
N VAL A 389 -10.73 -19.38 9.14
CA VAL A 389 -10.50 -18.05 9.71
C VAL A 389 -11.81 -17.26 9.74
N ASP A 390 -12.57 -17.23 8.63
CA ASP A 390 -13.83 -16.49 8.54
C ASP A 390 -14.98 -17.40 8.10
N ASP A 391 -15.72 -17.90 9.08
CA ASP A 391 -16.92 -18.73 8.89
C ASP A 391 -18.25 -17.96 9.08
N ARG A 392 -18.20 -16.64 9.28
CA ARG A 392 -19.36 -15.80 9.60
C ARG A 392 -20.40 -15.74 8.47
N TYR A 393 -19.96 -15.88 7.23
CA TYR A 393 -20.84 -15.77 6.05
C TYR A 393 -21.29 -17.14 5.51
N ALA A 394 -20.49 -18.18 5.72
CA ALA A 394 -20.84 -19.57 5.42
C ALA A 394 -19.85 -20.52 6.12
N PRO A 395 -20.31 -21.72 6.55
CA PRO A 395 -19.44 -22.69 7.22
C PRO A 395 -18.41 -23.28 6.25
N PRO A 396 -17.35 -23.99 6.74
CA PRO A 396 -16.45 -24.76 5.90
C PRO A 396 -17.21 -25.61 4.87
N LEU A 397 -16.78 -25.55 3.60
CA LEU A 397 -17.46 -26.19 2.49
C LEU A 397 -16.88 -27.58 2.20
N LEU A 398 -17.71 -28.62 2.28
CA LEU A 398 -17.31 -29.96 1.83
C LEU A 398 -17.33 -30.02 0.29
N ILE A 399 -16.17 -30.20 -0.33
CA ILE A 399 -16.05 -30.44 -1.76
C ILE A 399 -15.62 -31.88 -2.04
N SER A 400 -16.19 -32.46 -3.09
CA SER A 400 -15.83 -33.80 -3.58
C SER A 400 -15.56 -33.72 -5.08
N GLY A 401 -14.33 -34.08 -5.50
CA GLY A 401 -13.91 -33.88 -6.88
C GLY A 401 -12.72 -34.71 -7.29
N THR A 402 -12.24 -34.49 -8.51
CA THR A 402 -11.08 -35.20 -9.08
C THR A 402 -9.86 -34.28 -9.06
N VAL A 403 -8.75 -34.74 -8.51
CA VAL A 403 -7.45 -34.04 -8.48
C VAL A 403 -6.92 -33.91 -9.92
N ARG A 404 -6.70 -32.69 -10.36
CA ARG A 404 -6.20 -32.37 -11.72
C ARG A 404 -4.72 -31.99 -11.74
N ALA A 405 -4.27 -31.28 -10.70
CA ALA A 405 -2.89 -30.86 -10.56
C ALA A 405 -2.50 -30.79 -9.07
N ILE A 406 -1.22 -31.00 -8.80
CA ILE A 406 -0.59 -30.81 -7.49
C ILE A 406 0.74 -30.10 -7.75
N VAL A 407 0.94 -28.90 -7.19
CA VAL A 407 2.15 -28.10 -7.33
C VAL A 407 2.63 -27.66 -5.94
N GLN A 408 3.90 -27.91 -5.65
CA GLN A 408 4.55 -27.56 -4.38
C GLN A 408 5.57 -26.44 -4.55
N GLY A 409 5.93 -25.79 -3.46
CA GLY A 409 7.00 -24.81 -3.40
C GLY A 409 6.59 -23.40 -3.79
N ASP A 410 5.29 -23.07 -3.79
CA ASP A 410 4.85 -21.67 -3.88
C ASP A 410 5.21 -20.93 -2.59
N LYS A 411 5.75 -19.70 -2.75
CA LYS A 411 6.21 -18.89 -1.61
C LYS A 411 5.08 -18.47 -0.64
N ASN A 412 3.84 -18.35 -1.15
CA ASN A 412 2.67 -17.94 -0.37
C ASN A 412 1.79 -19.14 -0.01
N ALA A 413 1.40 -19.92 -1.01
CA ALA A 413 0.49 -21.06 -0.84
C ALA A 413 1.15 -22.32 -0.24
N GLU A 414 2.48 -22.45 -0.31
CA GLU A 414 3.29 -23.67 -0.07
C GLU A 414 2.93 -24.81 -1.03
N THR A 415 1.68 -25.26 -1.03
CA THR A 415 1.16 -26.31 -1.92
C THR A 415 -0.19 -25.86 -2.50
N GLU A 416 -0.38 -26.11 -3.78
CA GLU A 416 -1.59 -25.81 -4.53
C GLU A 416 -2.11 -27.08 -5.21
N VAL A 417 -3.41 -27.27 -5.18
CA VAL A 417 -4.08 -28.41 -5.81
C VAL A 417 -5.27 -27.89 -6.63
N VAL A 418 -5.43 -28.37 -7.84
CA VAL A 418 -6.65 -28.15 -8.62
C VAL A 418 -7.58 -29.35 -8.46
N VAL A 419 -8.80 -29.09 -7.99
CA VAL A 419 -9.86 -30.10 -7.86
C VAL A 419 -11.00 -29.77 -8.82
N ARG A 420 -11.31 -30.69 -9.73
CA ARG A 420 -12.46 -30.56 -10.65
C ARG A 420 -13.73 -31.01 -9.97
N VAL A 421 -14.70 -30.10 -9.84
CA VAL A 421 -16.06 -30.36 -9.34
C VAL A 421 -17.05 -29.93 -10.41
N GLY A 422 -17.69 -30.92 -11.10
CA GLY A 422 -18.50 -30.62 -12.30
C GLY A 422 -17.64 -29.94 -13.39
N SER A 423 -18.01 -28.74 -13.83
CA SER A 423 -17.23 -27.94 -14.77
C SER A 423 -16.34 -26.90 -14.10
N VAL A 424 -16.27 -26.86 -12.75
CA VAL A 424 -15.47 -25.90 -11.98
C VAL A 424 -14.12 -26.52 -11.64
N ASP A 425 -13.04 -25.83 -11.98
CA ASP A 425 -11.70 -26.09 -11.45
C ASP A 425 -11.47 -25.21 -10.21
N VAL A 426 -11.53 -25.82 -9.04
CA VAL A 426 -11.30 -25.15 -7.75
C VAL A 426 -9.81 -25.22 -7.42
N ILE A 427 -9.16 -24.06 -7.33
CA ILE A 427 -7.78 -23.98 -6.83
C ILE A 427 -7.84 -23.98 -5.31
N VAL A 428 -7.34 -25.05 -4.70
CA VAL A 428 -7.21 -25.18 -3.25
C VAL A 428 -5.76 -24.96 -2.86
N THR A 429 -5.52 -24.14 -1.85
CA THR A 429 -4.19 -23.77 -1.38
C THR A 429 -3.97 -24.26 0.05
N LYS A 430 -2.73 -24.56 0.43
CA LYS A 430 -2.41 -24.88 1.82
C LYS A 430 -2.47 -23.65 2.72
N LYS A 431 -1.97 -22.51 2.21
CA LYS A 431 -2.06 -21.20 2.84
C LYS A 431 -2.72 -20.20 1.89
N ARG A 432 -3.23 -19.10 2.41
CA ARG A 432 -3.83 -18.00 1.66
C ARG A 432 -2.88 -17.46 0.58
N LYS A 433 -3.37 -17.33 -0.65
CA LYS A 433 -2.62 -16.77 -1.79
C LYS A 433 -3.54 -15.99 -2.71
N PRO A 434 -3.19 -14.75 -3.11
CA PRO A 434 -3.83 -14.04 -4.22
C PRO A 434 -3.34 -14.57 -5.58
N TYR A 435 -4.20 -14.48 -6.60
CA TYR A 435 -3.89 -14.87 -7.98
C TYR A 435 -3.89 -13.64 -8.87
N HIS A 436 -2.72 -13.20 -9.31
CA HIS A 436 -2.52 -11.92 -9.98
C HIS A 436 -1.94 -12.02 -11.39
N THR A 437 -1.30 -13.15 -11.72
CA THR A 437 -0.59 -13.33 -12.97
C THR A 437 -1.08 -14.54 -13.75
N GLU A 438 -0.92 -14.53 -15.07
CA GLU A 438 -1.22 -15.70 -15.91
C GLU A 438 -0.39 -16.92 -15.48
N ALA A 439 0.83 -16.69 -15.02
CA ALA A 439 1.71 -17.73 -14.50
C ALA A 439 1.14 -18.44 -13.26
N ASP A 440 0.37 -17.75 -12.42
CA ASP A 440 -0.30 -18.37 -11.26
C ASP A 440 -1.28 -19.48 -11.66
N PHE A 441 -1.89 -19.38 -12.84
CA PHE A 441 -2.82 -20.36 -13.38
C PHE A 441 -2.10 -21.41 -14.24
N THR A 442 -1.22 -20.97 -15.14
CA THR A 442 -0.60 -21.88 -16.11
C THR A 442 0.36 -22.88 -15.50
N ARG A 443 1.01 -22.54 -14.38
CA ARG A 443 1.82 -23.49 -13.58
C ARG A 443 0.98 -24.63 -12.98
N LEU A 444 -0.34 -24.44 -12.82
CA LEU A 444 -1.30 -25.43 -12.37
C LEU A 444 -1.94 -26.21 -13.53
N GLY A 445 -1.49 -25.97 -14.76
CA GLY A 445 -2.06 -26.57 -15.97
C GLY A 445 -3.43 -26.00 -16.34
N LEU A 446 -3.80 -24.82 -15.81
CA LEU A 446 -5.01 -24.09 -16.16
C LEU A 446 -4.71 -23.02 -17.21
N ASN A 447 -5.63 -22.82 -18.16
CA ASN A 447 -5.51 -21.75 -19.15
C ASN A 447 -6.64 -20.71 -18.93
N PRO A 448 -6.38 -19.61 -18.23
CA PRO A 448 -7.40 -18.59 -17.98
C PRO A 448 -7.92 -17.94 -19.27
N ARG A 449 -7.11 -17.89 -20.36
CA ARG A 449 -7.54 -17.29 -21.63
C ARG A 449 -8.53 -18.13 -22.43
N GLU A 450 -8.56 -19.43 -22.18
CA GLU A 450 -9.47 -20.38 -22.87
C GLU A 450 -10.64 -20.83 -21.98
N THR A 451 -10.66 -20.38 -20.73
CA THR A 451 -11.74 -20.68 -19.78
C THR A 451 -12.91 -19.73 -20.00
N ASP A 452 -14.15 -20.24 -19.90
CA ASP A 452 -15.33 -19.40 -20.07
C ASP A 452 -15.42 -18.33 -18.99
N ILE A 453 -15.22 -18.71 -17.72
CA ILE A 453 -15.34 -17.82 -16.55
C ILE A 453 -14.11 -17.99 -15.67
N VAL A 454 -13.48 -16.87 -15.30
CA VAL A 454 -12.38 -16.83 -14.33
C VAL A 454 -12.83 -16.00 -13.14
N MET A 455 -12.99 -16.65 -12.00
CA MET A 455 -13.36 -15.98 -10.75
C MET A 455 -12.14 -15.85 -9.86
N VAL A 456 -11.84 -14.63 -9.44
CA VAL A 456 -10.68 -14.30 -8.59
C VAL A 456 -11.13 -13.52 -7.36
N LYS A 457 -10.55 -13.83 -6.20
CA LYS A 457 -10.74 -13.04 -4.97
C LYS A 457 -9.88 -11.77 -5.07
N ILE A 458 -10.47 -10.72 -5.62
CA ILE A 458 -9.81 -9.43 -5.87
C ILE A 458 -10.90 -8.35 -5.98
N GLY A 459 -10.53 -7.09 -5.76
CA GLY A 459 -11.37 -5.96 -6.13
C GLY A 459 -11.18 -5.60 -7.60
N TYR A 460 -10.47 -4.52 -7.90
CA TYR A 460 -10.10 -4.21 -9.29
C TYR A 460 -9.02 -5.16 -9.82
N LEU A 461 -9.14 -5.51 -11.11
CA LEU A 461 -8.16 -6.37 -11.75
C LEU A 461 -6.80 -5.65 -11.87
N VAL A 462 -5.75 -6.31 -11.40
CA VAL A 462 -4.36 -5.89 -11.64
C VAL A 462 -4.05 -5.87 -13.14
N PRO A 463 -3.01 -5.15 -13.60
CA PRO A 463 -2.77 -4.93 -15.02
C PRO A 463 -2.77 -6.20 -15.87
N GLU A 464 -2.16 -7.28 -15.40
CA GLU A 464 -2.05 -8.53 -16.17
C GLU A 464 -3.40 -9.22 -16.33
N LEU A 465 -4.21 -9.32 -15.27
CA LEU A 465 -5.57 -9.87 -15.34
C LEU A 465 -6.49 -8.96 -16.17
N TYR A 466 -6.35 -7.65 -16.01
CA TYR A 466 -7.12 -6.67 -16.78
C TYR A 466 -6.85 -6.79 -18.28
N ASN A 467 -5.61 -6.98 -18.68
CA ASN A 467 -5.25 -7.16 -20.10
C ASN A 467 -5.69 -8.53 -20.67
N MET A 468 -6.05 -9.48 -19.80
CA MET A 468 -6.43 -10.83 -20.17
C MET A 468 -7.93 -10.98 -20.40
N GLN A 469 -8.74 -10.17 -19.68
CA GLN A 469 -10.20 -10.28 -19.71
C GLN A 469 -10.78 -9.79 -21.04
N ALA A 470 -11.85 -10.48 -21.52
CA ALA A 470 -12.67 -10.02 -22.62
C ALA A 470 -13.93 -9.27 -22.14
N ASP A 471 -14.35 -9.54 -20.91
CA ASP A 471 -15.38 -8.81 -20.16
C ASP A 471 -15.19 -9.05 -18.66
N TRP A 472 -15.68 -8.13 -17.82
CA TRP A 472 -15.43 -8.17 -16.38
C TRP A 472 -16.58 -7.56 -15.57
N LEU A 473 -16.96 -8.24 -14.49
CA LEU A 473 -17.89 -7.76 -13.47
C LEU A 473 -17.30 -7.87 -12.07
N LEU A 474 -17.67 -6.92 -11.22
CA LEU A 474 -17.38 -6.93 -9.80
C LEU A 474 -18.60 -7.46 -9.04
N ALA A 475 -18.54 -8.68 -8.53
CA ALA A 475 -19.57 -9.23 -7.67
C ALA A 475 -19.43 -8.67 -6.25
N LEU A 476 -20.46 -7.98 -5.75
CA LEU A 476 -20.51 -7.42 -4.40
C LEU A 476 -20.82 -8.52 -3.39
N THR A 477 -19.82 -9.34 -3.10
CA THR A 477 -19.90 -10.48 -2.19
C THR A 477 -19.63 -10.09 -0.74
N PRO A 478 -20.11 -10.84 0.26
CA PRO A 478 -19.80 -10.58 1.65
C PRO A 478 -18.37 -10.99 2.02
N GLY A 479 -17.76 -10.28 2.98
CA GLY A 479 -16.45 -10.60 3.51
C GLY A 479 -15.88 -9.50 4.40
N GLY A 480 -14.67 -9.69 4.87
CA GLY A 480 -13.98 -8.73 5.74
C GLY A 480 -13.56 -7.43 5.05
N VAL A 481 -13.70 -7.37 3.72
CA VAL A 481 -13.45 -6.16 2.90
C VAL A 481 -14.61 -5.93 1.92
N ASP A 482 -15.81 -6.02 2.47
CA ASP A 482 -17.04 -5.79 1.72
C ASP A 482 -17.03 -4.41 1.05
N GLN A 483 -17.35 -4.38 -0.24
CA GLN A 483 -17.36 -3.16 -1.04
C GLN A 483 -18.60 -2.30 -0.78
N ASP A 484 -19.67 -2.89 -0.26
CA ASP A 484 -20.84 -2.17 0.23
C ASP A 484 -20.61 -1.78 1.70
N LEU A 485 -20.05 -0.59 1.90
CA LEU A 485 -19.67 -0.09 3.21
C LEU A 485 -20.86 0.06 4.16
N GLU A 486 -22.10 0.20 3.64
CA GLU A 486 -23.31 0.29 4.47
C GLU A 486 -23.63 -1.05 5.17
N ARG A 487 -23.06 -2.19 4.70
CA ARG A 487 -23.17 -3.50 5.34
C ARG A 487 -22.16 -3.72 6.47
N LEU A 488 -21.14 -2.85 6.58
CA LEU A 488 -20.13 -2.92 7.63
C LEU A 488 -20.58 -2.12 8.85
N ASP A 489 -20.42 -2.69 10.05
CA ASP A 489 -20.86 -2.10 11.30
C ASP A 489 -19.78 -1.19 11.88
N TYR A 490 -19.64 0.01 11.33
CA TYR A 490 -18.71 1.02 11.84
C TYR A 490 -19.15 1.59 13.17
N GLN A 491 -18.31 1.48 14.21
CA GLN A 491 -18.56 1.94 15.58
C GLN A 491 -17.63 3.08 16.02
N ARG A 492 -16.46 3.22 15.38
CA ARG A 492 -15.35 4.02 15.89
C ARG A 492 -14.90 5.15 14.98
N ILE A 493 -15.24 5.12 13.69
CA ILE A 493 -14.94 6.23 12.77
C ILE A 493 -15.62 7.51 13.25
N ASN A 494 -14.98 8.64 13.00
CA ASN A 494 -15.57 9.95 13.27
C ASN A 494 -16.71 10.23 12.28
N ARG A 495 -17.87 10.67 12.82
CA ARG A 495 -19.06 11.02 12.05
C ARG A 495 -19.32 12.53 12.13
N PRO A 496 -19.96 13.20 11.12
CA PRO A 496 -20.52 12.58 9.91
C PRO A 496 -19.47 12.21 8.86
N MET A 497 -19.76 11.17 8.06
CA MET A 497 -18.85 10.60 7.07
C MET A 497 -19.60 10.22 5.78
N PHE A 498 -19.22 10.76 4.64
CA PHE A 498 -19.75 10.33 3.34
C PHE A 498 -19.19 8.95 2.94
N PRO A 499 -19.98 8.00 2.41
CA PRO A 499 -21.41 8.09 2.07
C PRO A 499 -22.35 7.61 3.17
N LEU A 500 -21.85 7.27 4.36
CA LEU A 500 -22.65 6.68 5.46
C LEU A 500 -23.67 7.68 6.04
N ASP A 501 -23.35 8.98 5.99
CA ASP A 501 -24.23 10.08 6.36
C ASP A 501 -24.61 10.87 5.13
N LYS A 502 -25.88 10.79 4.72
CA LYS A 502 -26.35 11.37 3.43
C LYS A 502 -26.63 12.87 3.51
N ASP A 503 -27.10 13.33 4.68
CA ASP A 503 -27.49 14.74 4.91
C ASP A 503 -26.40 15.46 5.73
N MET A 504 -25.20 15.60 5.13
CA MET A 504 -24.07 16.28 5.74
C MET A 504 -24.04 17.76 5.35
N GLU A 505 -23.72 18.65 6.30
CA GLU A 505 -23.26 20.00 5.98
C GLU A 505 -21.89 19.94 5.29
N ASP A 506 -21.57 20.97 4.49
CA ASP A 506 -20.25 21.06 3.89
C ASP A 506 -19.19 21.19 4.99
N PRO A 507 -18.11 20.39 4.93
CA PRO A 507 -17.06 20.43 5.95
C PRO A 507 -16.22 21.69 5.85
N ASP A 508 -15.56 22.06 6.94
CA ASP A 508 -14.48 23.04 6.93
C ASP A 508 -13.22 22.41 6.31
N LEU A 509 -12.92 22.84 5.07
CA LEU A 509 -11.75 22.42 4.29
C LEU A 509 -10.61 23.44 4.32
N SER A 510 -10.61 24.36 5.30
CA SER A 510 -9.51 25.32 5.48
C SER A 510 -8.23 24.59 5.88
N ALA A 511 -7.10 25.07 5.37
CA ALA A 511 -5.80 24.51 5.68
C ALA A 511 -5.44 24.63 7.16
N ARG A 512 -5.19 23.49 7.81
CA ARG A 512 -4.69 23.42 9.17
C ARG A 512 -3.18 23.20 9.09
N PHE A 513 -2.42 24.23 9.47
CA PHE A 513 -0.98 24.15 9.43
C PHE A 513 -0.45 23.31 10.61
N VAL A 514 0.26 22.25 10.26
CA VAL A 514 0.90 21.37 11.22
C VAL A 514 2.15 22.06 11.76
N PRO A 515 2.37 22.11 13.08
CA PRO A 515 3.60 22.66 13.65
C PRO A 515 4.84 22.00 13.06
N VAL A 516 5.89 22.77 12.86
CA VAL A 516 7.19 22.20 12.49
C VAL A 516 7.77 21.56 13.75
N SER A 517 7.91 20.23 13.72
CA SER A 517 8.39 19.48 14.89
C SER A 517 9.69 20.03 15.45
N GLY A 518 9.72 20.32 16.76
CA GLY A 518 10.89 20.88 17.48
C GLY A 518 10.97 22.41 17.55
N GLN A 519 9.94 23.16 17.13
CA GLN A 519 9.92 24.64 17.24
C GLN A 519 9.14 25.18 18.46
N ASP A 520 8.46 24.32 19.20
CA ASP A 520 7.75 24.69 20.44
C ASP A 520 8.55 24.28 21.68
N GLU A 521 9.62 25.02 22.00
CA GLU A 521 10.21 25.14 23.35
C GLU A 521 10.76 26.55 23.60
#